data_162799d6a42c54905c2906bf14003f5f
#
_entry.id   162799d6a42c54905c2906bf14003f5f
#
_cell.length_a   1.000
_cell.length_b   1.000
_cell.length_c   1.000
_cell.angle_alpha   90.00
_cell.angle_beta   90.00
_cell.angle_gamma   90.00
#
_symmetry.space_group_name_H-M   'P 1'
#
loop_
_entity.id
_entity.type
_entity.pdbx_description
1 polymer ?
#
loop_
_entity_poly.entity_id
_entity_poly.type
_entity_poly.pdbx_seq_one_letter_code
_entity_poly.pdbx_strand_id
1 'polypeptide(L)'
;AYDWSDMNRVENLRNLGMNVIVLKGPATIEDIRQNVRTIAKAMHADSKGEELVKLMDSRLTQVKQQVEALKLQQPKKIVLVSLMSSYGGKGCIFDDMCKEAGVINGVSAAGIKNGQQVTKEMLVKIDPDLLIMPVYNDHGNFDIKKYNQAFLEDPSLQTMRAIKNKQLFY
;
A
#
# COMPACT_ATOMS: atom_id res chain seq x y z
N ALA A 1 18.26 7.56 -0.65
CA ALA A 1 17.72 7.26 0.69
C ALA A 1 16.30 7.79 0.80
N TYR A 2 15.53 7.28 1.72
CA TYR A 2 14.23 7.84 2.10
C TYR A 2 14.34 8.58 3.43
N ASP A 3 13.36 9.44 3.73
CA ASP A 3 13.31 10.27 4.95
C ASP A 3 13.17 9.46 6.26
N TRP A 4 12.79 8.17 6.17
CA TRP A 4 12.83 7.23 7.30
C TRP A 4 14.18 6.50 7.47
N SER A 5 15.14 6.75 6.58
CA SER A 5 16.47 6.15 6.68
C SER A 5 17.24 6.75 7.87
N ASP A 6 18.23 6.02 8.37
CA ASP A 6 19.15 6.56 9.38
C ASP A 6 19.92 7.76 8.82
N MET A 7 19.57 8.94 9.29
CA MET A 7 20.14 10.20 8.80
C MET A 7 21.63 10.34 9.14
N ASN A 8 22.12 9.68 10.20
CA ASN A 8 23.55 9.66 10.48
C ASN A 8 24.33 8.90 9.39
N ARG A 9 23.75 7.82 8.85
CA ARG A 9 24.34 7.11 7.70
C ARG A 9 24.34 8.00 6.45
N VAL A 10 23.28 8.76 6.22
CA VAL A 10 23.20 9.70 5.09
C VAL A 10 24.30 10.76 5.21
N GLU A 11 24.48 11.35 6.37
CA GLU A 11 25.53 12.35 6.61
C GLU A 11 26.94 11.73 6.47
N ASN A 12 27.17 10.53 6.98
CA ASN A 12 28.45 9.85 6.80
C ASN A 12 28.78 9.61 5.33
N LEU A 13 27.81 9.21 4.51
CA LEU A 13 28.00 9.05 3.06
C LEU A 13 28.30 10.40 2.36
N ARG A 14 27.65 11.47 2.77
CA ARG A 14 27.94 12.85 2.26
C ARG A 14 29.35 13.30 2.64
N ASN A 15 29.77 13.03 3.88
CA ASN A 15 31.13 13.35 4.34
C ASN A 15 32.21 12.56 3.59
N LEU A 16 31.87 11.41 3.03
CA LEU A 16 32.72 10.64 2.14
C LEU A 16 32.69 11.14 0.68
N GLY A 17 32.04 12.27 0.41
CA GLY A 17 31.94 12.88 -0.92
C GLY A 17 30.85 12.29 -1.82
N MET A 18 29.96 11.46 -1.29
CA MET A 18 28.84 10.90 -2.06
C MET A 18 27.68 11.88 -2.19
N ASN A 19 27.12 12.00 -3.39
CA ASN A 19 25.87 12.73 -3.61
C ASN A 19 24.69 11.89 -3.16
N VAL A 20 24.11 12.21 -2.01
CA VAL A 20 22.98 11.48 -1.44
C VAL A 20 21.72 12.33 -1.48
N ILE A 21 20.72 11.86 -2.23
CA ILE A 21 19.39 12.43 -2.29
C ILE A 21 18.50 11.72 -1.26
N VAL A 22 17.75 12.49 -0.48
CA VAL A 22 16.74 11.96 0.42
C VAL A 22 15.37 12.21 -0.19
N LEU A 23 14.62 11.15 -0.41
CA LEU A 23 13.26 11.18 -0.94
C LEU A 23 12.26 11.10 0.22
N LYS A 24 11.11 11.73 0.04
CA LYS A 24 9.98 11.52 0.95
C LYS A 24 9.44 10.11 0.79
N GLY A 25 9.16 9.44 1.90
CA GLY A 25 8.42 8.18 1.87
C GLY A 25 7.02 8.38 1.30
N PRO A 26 6.64 7.64 0.24
CA PRO A 26 5.39 7.90 -0.43
C PRO A 26 4.20 7.44 0.43
N ALA A 27 3.32 8.36 0.78
CA ALA A 27 2.02 8.10 1.39
C ALA A 27 0.87 8.31 0.40
N THR A 28 1.15 9.01 -0.71
CA THR A 28 0.19 9.30 -1.77
C THR A 28 0.80 9.02 -3.15
N ILE A 29 -0.08 8.90 -4.14
CA ILE A 29 0.33 8.80 -5.55
C ILE A 29 1.07 10.07 -6.01
N GLU A 30 0.71 11.23 -5.47
CA GLU A 30 1.42 12.48 -5.74
C GLU A 30 2.86 12.45 -5.18
N ASP A 31 3.08 11.87 -4.00
CA ASP A 31 4.44 11.70 -3.48
C ASP A 31 5.30 10.83 -4.43
N ILE A 32 4.69 9.81 -5.07
CA ILE A 32 5.38 8.98 -6.07
C ILE A 32 5.77 9.83 -7.29
N ARG A 33 4.85 10.67 -7.80
CA ARG A 33 5.14 11.59 -8.92
C ARG A 33 6.33 12.50 -8.60
N GLN A 34 6.32 13.11 -7.43
CA GLN A 34 7.39 13.99 -6.99
C GLN A 34 8.72 13.24 -6.83
N ASN A 35 8.71 12.02 -6.31
CA ASN A 35 9.92 11.21 -6.20
C ASN A 35 10.48 10.85 -7.57
N VAL A 36 9.65 10.48 -8.54
CA VAL A 36 10.07 10.21 -9.93
C VAL A 36 10.73 11.45 -10.53
N ARG A 37 10.12 12.63 -10.39
CA ARG A 37 10.70 13.89 -10.88
C ARG A 37 12.02 14.23 -10.21
N THR A 38 12.10 14.04 -8.90
CA THR A 38 13.32 14.31 -8.12
C THR A 38 14.47 13.42 -8.57
N ILE A 39 14.21 12.12 -8.79
CA ILE A 39 15.21 11.18 -9.29
C ILE A 39 15.63 11.54 -10.71
N ALA A 40 14.66 11.79 -11.58
CA ALA A 40 14.93 12.17 -12.99
C ALA A 40 15.80 13.43 -13.09
N LYS A 41 15.50 14.45 -12.31
CA LYS A 41 16.29 15.69 -12.24
C LYS A 41 17.72 15.41 -11.79
N ALA A 42 17.91 14.59 -10.77
CA ALA A 42 19.24 14.24 -10.28
C ALA A 42 20.06 13.44 -11.29
N MET A 43 19.40 12.74 -12.20
CA MET A 43 20.03 11.95 -13.28
C MET A 43 20.10 12.72 -14.61
N HIS A 44 19.75 14.00 -14.63
CA HIS A 44 19.63 14.81 -15.87
C HIS A 44 18.73 14.16 -16.94
N ALA A 45 17.64 13.53 -16.50
CA ALA A 45 16.71 12.79 -17.33
C ALA A 45 15.25 13.28 -17.16
N ASP A 46 15.06 14.60 -17.04
CA ASP A 46 13.77 15.23 -16.73
C ASP A 46 12.67 14.80 -17.70
N SER A 47 12.95 14.75 -19.01
CA SER A 47 11.97 14.34 -20.01
C SER A 47 11.51 12.89 -19.79
N LYS A 48 12.41 11.99 -19.37
CA LYS A 48 12.09 10.60 -19.05
C LYS A 48 11.26 10.50 -17.79
N GLY A 49 11.53 11.33 -16.79
CA GLY A 49 10.71 11.45 -15.59
C GLY A 49 9.28 11.84 -15.91
N GLU A 50 9.07 12.86 -16.73
CA GLU A 50 7.73 13.29 -17.15
C GLU A 50 7.02 12.24 -18.01
N GLU A 51 7.73 11.51 -18.86
CA GLU A 51 7.16 10.38 -19.61
C GLU A 51 6.63 9.28 -18.68
N LEU A 52 7.39 8.92 -17.65
CA LEU A 52 6.98 7.92 -16.66
C LEU A 52 5.76 8.39 -15.85
N VAL A 53 5.73 9.66 -15.43
CA VAL A 53 4.56 10.24 -14.73
C VAL A 53 3.33 10.20 -15.62
N LYS A 54 3.43 10.62 -16.89
CA LYS A 54 2.32 10.57 -17.85
C LYS A 54 1.83 9.14 -18.07
N LEU A 55 2.73 8.17 -18.16
CA LEU A 55 2.36 6.76 -18.30
C LEU A 55 1.60 6.27 -17.07
N MET A 56 2.05 6.62 -15.87
CA MET A 56 1.35 6.30 -14.62
C MET A 56 -0.04 6.90 -14.59
N ASP A 57 -0.18 8.19 -14.91
CA ASP A 57 -1.46 8.90 -14.92
C ASP A 57 -2.44 8.32 -15.96
N SER A 58 -1.94 7.92 -17.13
CA SER A 58 -2.74 7.25 -18.14
C SER A 58 -3.31 5.92 -17.61
N ARG A 59 -2.49 5.13 -16.92
CA ARG A 59 -2.93 3.86 -16.32
C ARG A 59 -3.95 4.07 -15.21
N LEU A 60 -3.74 5.05 -14.34
CA LEU A 60 -4.70 5.40 -13.29
C LEU A 60 -6.05 5.83 -13.88
N THR A 61 -6.02 6.65 -14.95
CA THR A 61 -7.22 7.05 -15.67
C THR A 61 -7.96 5.85 -16.26
N GLN A 62 -7.25 4.89 -16.86
CA GLN A 62 -7.85 3.65 -17.38
C GLN A 62 -8.52 2.83 -16.26
N VAL A 63 -7.86 2.65 -15.12
CA VAL A 63 -8.44 1.96 -13.96
C VAL A 63 -9.72 2.66 -13.51
N LYS A 64 -9.69 3.99 -13.36
CA LYS A 64 -10.85 4.78 -12.97
C LYS A 64 -12.02 4.60 -13.92
N GLN A 65 -11.78 4.68 -15.23
CA GLN A 65 -12.80 4.45 -16.25
C GLN A 65 -13.39 3.03 -16.19
N GLN A 66 -12.54 2.01 -15.98
CA GLN A 66 -13.00 0.63 -15.81
C GLN A 66 -13.88 0.46 -14.58
N VAL A 67 -13.50 1.05 -13.45
CA VAL A 67 -14.28 1.00 -12.20
C VAL A 67 -15.62 1.71 -12.38
N GLU A 68 -15.65 2.90 -13.01
CA GLU A 68 -16.87 3.65 -13.31
C GLU A 68 -17.80 2.85 -14.24
N ALA A 69 -17.25 2.14 -15.23
CA ALA A 69 -18.01 1.30 -16.15
C ALA A 69 -18.70 0.11 -15.46
N LEU A 70 -18.19 -0.37 -14.33
CA LEU A 70 -18.80 -1.44 -13.54
C LEU A 70 -20.12 -1.04 -12.89
N LYS A 71 -20.40 0.26 -12.77
CA LYS A 71 -21.65 0.83 -12.18
C LYS A 71 -22.01 0.18 -10.84
N LEU A 72 -21.02 -0.07 -10.00
CA LEU A 72 -21.22 -0.66 -8.68
C LEU A 72 -22.17 0.23 -7.86
N GLN A 73 -23.21 -0.39 -7.30
CA GLN A 73 -24.17 0.35 -6.45
C GLN A 73 -23.51 0.86 -5.16
N GLN A 74 -22.54 0.09 -4.63
CA GLN A 74 -21.77 0.46 -3.46
C GLN A 74 -20.30 0.05 -3.65
N PRO A 75 -19.34 0.90 -3.21
CA PRO A 75 -17.94 0.54 -3.20
C PRO A 75 -17.68 -0.67 -2.31
N LYS A 76 -16.84 -1.59 -2.77
CA LYS A 76 -16.40 -2.74 -1.98
C LYS A 76 -15.44 -2.30 -0.88
N LYS A 77 -15.63 -2.85 0.31
CA LYS A 77 -14.72 -2.67 1.43
C LYS A 77 -13.63 -3.72 1.38
N ILE A 78 -12.39 -3.29 1.28
CA ILE A 78 -11.23 -4.19 1.20
C ILE A 78 -10.28 -3.97 2.37
N VAL A 79 -9.54 -5.00 2.72
CA VAL A 79 -8.47 -4.92 3.73
C VAL A 79 -7.22 -5.58 3.17
N LEU A 80 -6.09 -4.90 3.31
CA LEU A 80 -4.76 -5.46 3.07
C LEU A 80 -4.30 -6.20 4.32
N VAL A 81 -4.11 -7.50 4.21
CA VAL A 81 -3.48 -8.32 5.24
C VAL A 81 -1.97 -8.15 5.10
N SER A 82 -1.39 -7.37 6.00
CA SER A 82 0.03 -7.06 5.97
C SER A 82 0.81 -7.90 6.99
N LEU A 83 2.03 -8.30 6.63
CA LEU A 83 2.98 -8.89 7.58
C LEU A 83 3.35 -7.91 8.70
N MET A 84 3.25 -6.62 8.42
CA MET A 84 3.36 -5.55 9.42
C MET A 84 1.96 -5.16 9.87
N SER A 85 1.56 -5.60 11.07
CA SER A 85 0.21 -5.37 11.62
C SER A 85 -0.16 -3.89 11.79
N SER A 86 0.79 -2.98 11.65
CA SER A 86 0.59 -1.52 11.70
C SER A 86 0.51 -0.85 10.33
N TYR A 87 0.56 -1.62 9.21
CA TYR A 87 0.48 -1.08 7.87
C TYR A 87 -0.91 -1.28 7.24
N GLY A 88 -1.31 -0.34 6.41
CA GLY A 88 -2.56 -0.42 5.63
C GLY A 88 -3.68 0.50 6.14
N GLY A 89 -3.43 1.29 7.19
CA GLY A 89 -4.37 2.27 7.73
C GLY A 89 -4.43 3.58 6.95
N LYS A 90 -5.17 4.54 7.50
CA LYS A 90 -5.33 5.88 6.92
C LYS A 90 -3.98 6.59 6.77
N GLY A 91 -3.72 7.13 5.58
CA GLY A 91 -2.52 7.91 5.28
C GLY A 91 -1.32 7.08 4.82
N CYS A 92 -1.50 5.85 4.37
CA CYS A 92 -0.49 5.11 3.61
C CYS A 92 -0.85 5.07 2.12
N ILE A 93 0.10 4.64 1.29
CA ILE A 93 -0.10 4.54 -0.15
C ILE A 93 -1.27 3.60 -0.52
N PHE A 94 -1.47 2.52 0.22
CA PHE A 94 -2.61 1.63 0.01
C PHE A 94 -3.95 2.36 0.18
N ASP A 95 -4.06 3.24 1.18
CA ASP A 95 -5.26 4.06 1.41
C ASP A 95 -5.54 5.00 0.23
N ASP A 96 -4.50 5.58 -0.34
CA ASP A 96 -4.61 6.46 -1.52
C ASP A 96 -4.97 5.68 -2.79
N MET A 97 -4.35 4.51 -2.98
CA MET A 97 -4.72 3.59 -4.09
C MET A 97 -6.17 3.13 -4.01
N CYS A 98 -6.71 2.88 -2.82
CA CYS A 98 -8.12 2.53 -2.64
C CYS A 98 -9.05 3.63 -3.12
N LYS A 99 -8.72 4.90 -2.84
CA LYS A 99 -9.51 6.05 -3.31
C LYS A 99 -9.53 6.13 -4.83
N GLU A 100 -8.36 5.99 -5.47
CA GLU A 100 -8.25 6.01 -6.93
C GLU A 100 -8.98 4.83 -7.59
N ALA A 101 -8.96 3.66 -6.95
CA ALA A 101 -9.66 2.47 -7.40
C ALA A 101 -11.17 2.47 -7.07
N GLY A 102 -11.70 3.51 -6.42
CA GLY A 102 -13.12 3.58 -6.06
C GLY A 102 -13.57 2.52 -5.06
N VAL A 103 -12.66 2.02 -4.21
CA VAL A 103 -12.95 1.05 -3.15
C VAL A 103 -12.72 1.66 -1.77
N ILE A 104 -13.29 1.04 -0.74
CA ILE A 104 -13.14 1.50 0.63
C ILE A 104 -12.01 0.72 1.29
N ASN A 105 -10.96 1.42 1.76
CA ASN A 105 -10.02 0.84 2.69
C ASN A 105 -10.71 0.65 4.06
N GLY A 106 -11.01 -0.60 4.43
CA GLY A 106 -11.76 -0.91 5.64
C GLY A 106 -11.06 -0.47 6.93
N VAL A 107 -9.72 -0.54 6.97
CA VAL A 107 -8.91 -0.10 8.12
C VAL A 107 -8.99 1.42 8.27
N SER A 108 -8.83 2.15 7.17
CA SER A 108 -8.95 3.62 7.14
C SER A 108 -10.36 4.08 7.52
N ALA A 109 -11.40 3.43 6.99
CA ALA A 109 -12.80 3.74 7.29
C ALA A 109 -13.16 3.49 8.77
N ALA A 110 -12.46 2.56 9.43
CA ALA A 110 -12.59 2.35 10.88
C ALA A 110 -11.84 3.40 11.72
N GLY A 111 -11.24 4.42 11.09
CA GLY A 111 -10.51 5.50 11.76
C GLY A 111 -9.07 5.13 12.18
N ILE A 112 -8.58 3.95 11.80
CA ILE A 112 -7.26 3.46 12.17
C ILE A 112 -6.22 4.07 11.23
N LYS A 113 -5.24 4.78 11.80
CA LYS A 113 -4.14 5.40 11.05
C LYS A 113 -3.04 4.38 10.74
N ASN A 114 -2.32 4.62 9.66
CA ASN A 114 -1.07 3.90 9.38
C ASN A 114 -0.09 4.08 10.56
N GLY A 115 0.57 3.01 10.97
CA GLY A 115 1.39 2.96 12.18
C GLY A 115 0.65 2.49 13.45
N GLN A 116 -0.68 2.42 13.43
CA GLN A 116 -1.47 1.85 14.51
C GLN A 116 -1.69 0.36 14.27
N GLN A 117 -1.55 -0.45 15.32
CA GLN A 117 -1.75 -1.89 15.24
C GLN A 117 -3.21 -2.23 14.91
N VAL A 118 -3.39 -3.12 13.95
CA VAL A 118 -4.69 -3.70 13.59
C VAL A 118 -4.80 -5.07 14.23
N THR A 119 -5.76 -5.26 15.14
CA THR A 119 -6.00 -6.55 15.80
C THR A 119 -7.01 -7.40 15.03
N LYS A 120 -7.08 -8.68 15.36
CA LYS A 120 -8.07 -9.60 14.76
C LYS A 120 -9.51 -9.18 15.07
N GLU A 121 -9.77 -8.71 16.27
CA GLU A 121 -11.08 -8.20 16.69
C GLU A 121 -11.49 -6.98 15.87
N MET A 122 -10.54 -6.08 15.57
CA MET A 122 -10.77 -4.94 14.68
C MET A 122 -11.10 -5.41 13.26
N LEU A 123 -10.40 -6.42 12.74
CA LEU A 123 -10.68 -6.99 11.42
C LEU A 123 -12.08 -7.59 11.33
N VAL A 124 -12.48 -8.35 12.35
CA VAL A 124 -13.85 -8.91 12.44
C VAL A 124 -14.90 -7.80 12.49
N LYS A 125 -14.66 -6.73 13.24
CA LYS A 125 -15.57 -5.57 13.31
C LYS A 125 -15.65 -4.79 12.01
N ILE A 126 -14.53 -4.69 11.28
CA ILE A 126 -14.48 -4.06 9.95
C ILE A 126 -15.31 -4.88 8.96
N ASP A 127 -15.26 -6.20 9.04
CA ASP A 127 -15.94 -7.15 8.18
C ASP A 127 -15.83 -6.80 6.69
N PRO A 128 -14.64 -6.97 6.09
CA PRO A 128 -14.41 -6.61 4.69
C PRO A 128 -15.14 -7.53 3.72
N ASP A 129 -15.38 -7.00 2.51
CA ASP A 129 -15.90 -7.77 1.39
C ASP A 129 -14.81 -8.62 0.72
N LEU A 130 -13.55 -8.17 0.78
CA LEU A 130 -12.40 -8.82 0.17
C LEU A 130 -11.13 -8.60 1.01
N LEU A 131 -10.29 -9.61 1.08
CA LEU A 131 -8.95 -9.54 1.65
C LEU A 131 -7.89 -9.61 0.55
N ILE A 132 -6.92 -8.71 0.60
CA ILE A 132 -5.68 -8.81 -0.18
C ILE A 132 -4.64 -9.48 0.72
N MET A 133 -4.21 -10.67 0.31
CA MET A 133 -3.30 -11.52 1.08
C MET A 133 -1.84 -11.28 0.69
N PRO A 134 -0.88 -11.37 1.60
CA PRO A 134 0.53 -11.23 1.26
C PRO A 134 0.99 -12.41 0.40
N VAL A 135 1.77 -12.11 -0.66
CA VAL A 135 2.33 -13.10 -1.59
C VAL A 135 3.85 -13.05 -1.65
N TYR A 136 4.44 -11.97 -1.18
CA TYR A 136 5.87 -11.72 -1.26
C TYR A 136 6.46 -11.41 0.11
N ASN A 137 7.66 -11.89 0.34
CA ASN A 137 8.44 -11.62 1.52
C ASN A 137 9.89 -11.32 1.14
N ASP A 138 10.37 -10.13 1.47
CA ASP A 138 11.75 -9.67 1.31
C ASP A 138 12.60 -9.85 2.58
N HIS A 139 12.02 -10.41 3.64
CA HIS A 139 12.65 -10.57 4.95
C HIS A 139 13.19 -11.99 5.20
N GLY A 140 13.67 -12.68 4.16
CA GLY A 140 14.36 -13.97 4.29
C GLY A 140 13.44 -15.19 4.42
N ASN A 141 13.66 -16.05 5.41
CA ASN A 141 13.04 -17.37 5.52
C ASN A 141 11.60 -17.38 6.10
N PHE A 142 10.86 -16.29 5.98
CA PHE A 142 9.48 -16.24 6.46
C PHE A 142 8.54 -17.02 5.52
N ASP A 143 7.82 -17.99 6.06
CA ASP A 143 6.88 -18.82 5.29
C ASP A 143 5.52 -18.13 5.15
N ILE A 144 5.34 -17.41 4.03
CA ILE A 144 4.09 -16.72 3.71
C ILE A 144 2.92 -17.70 3.56
N LYS A 145 3.13 -18.89 3.00
CA LYS A 145 2.05 -19.87 2.84
C LYS A 145 1.53 -20.30 4.19
N LYS A 146 2.43 -20.60 5.12
CA LYS A 146 2.09 -20.96 6.49
C LYS A 146 1.39 -19.82 7.22
N TYR A 147 1.86 -18.57 7.03
CA TYR A 147 1.21 -17.38 7.59
C TYR A 147 -0.22 -17.22 7.08
N ASN A 148 -0.40 -17.26 5.75
CA ASN A 148 -1.72 -17.14 5.14
C ASN A 148 -2.66 -18.26 5.61
N GLN A 149 -2.18 -19.49 5.66
CA GLN A 149 -2.96 -20.62 6.16
C GLN A 149 -3.38 -20.39 7.61
N ALA A 150 -2.46 -20.05 8.50
CA ALA A 150 -2.75 -19.78 9.90
C ALA A 150 -3.74 -18.61 10.09
N PHE A 151 -3.64 -17.57 9.25
CA PHE A 151 -4.59 -16.46 9.26
C PHE A 151 -5.99 -16.91 8.83
N LEU A 152 -6.09 -17.66 7.74
CA LEU A 152 -7.37 -18.11 7.19
C LEU A 152 -8.05 -19.19 8.03
N GLU A 153 -7.29 -20.01 8.75
CA GLU A 153 -7.80 -21.07 9.63
C GLU A 153 -8.09 -20.57 11.06
N ASP A 154 -7.77 -19.31 11.37
CA ASP A 154 -8.00 -18.76 12.71
C ASP A 154 -9.50 -18.74 13.06
N PRO A 155 -9.93 -19.43 14.13
CA PRO A 155 -11.34 -19.52 14.50
C PRO A 155 -11.98 -18.15 14.76
N SER A 156 -11.22 -17.17 15.26
CA SER A 156 -11.72 -15.83 15.54
C SER A 156 -12.09 -15.03 14.30
N LEU A 157 -11.53 -15.39 13.14
CA LEU A 157 -11.74 -14.69 11.87
C LEU A 157 -12.83 -15.32 10.98
N GLN A 158 -13.32 -16.52 11.33
CA GLN A 158 -14.27 -17.28 10.50
C GLN A 158 -15.62 -16.60 10.28
N THR A 159 -15.95 -15.60 11.11
CA THR A 159 -17.20 -14.83 10.96
C THR A 159 -17.13 -13.79 9.83
N MET A 160 -15.93 -13.40 9.38
CA MET A 160 -15.75 -12.37 8.35
C MET A 160 -16.31 -12.83 6.99
N ARG A 161 -17.05 -11.93 6.32
CA ARG A 161 -17.66 -12.21 5.00
C ARG A 161 -16.63 -12.61 3.95
N ALA A 162 -15.48 -11.93 3.93
CA ALA A 162 -14.42 -12.24 2.97
C ALA A 162 -13.90 -13.67 3.10
N ILE A 163 -13.77 -14.21 4.33
CA ILE A 163 -13.34 -15.59 4.56
C ILE A 163 -14.45 -16.57 4.20
N LYS A 164 -15.68 -16.36 4.71
CA LYS A 164 -16.84 -17.21 4.40
C LYS A 164 -17.07 -17.36 2.90
N ASN A 165 -16.95 -16.28 2.16
CA ASN A 165 -17.24 -16.23 0.73
C ASN A 165 -15.98 -16.47 -0.14
N LYS A 166 -14.83 -16.80 0.47
CA LYS A 166 -13.54 -17.03 -0.21
C LYS A 166 -13.14 -15.85 -1.12
N GLN A 167 -13.46 -14.64 -0.70
CA GLN A 167 -13.11 -13.42 -1.41
C GLN A 167 -11.69 -12.99 -1.01
N LEU A 168 -10.72 -13.69 -1.59
CA LEU A 168 -9.29 -13.55 -1.31
C LEU A 168 -8.57 -13.23 -2.62
N PHE A 169 -7.69 -12.21 -2.58
CA PHE A 169 -6.82 -11.83 -3.68
C PHE A 169 -5.36 -12.02 -3.25
N TYR A 170 -4.57 -12.67 -4.12
CA TYR A 170 -3.15 -12.99 -3.89
C TYR A 170 -2.26 -12.27 -4.89
#